data_da932232826b0dd1bb8778c927587c2a
#
_entry.id   da932232826b0dd1bb8778c927587c2a
#
_cell.length_a   1.000
_cell.length_b   1.000
_cell.length_c   1.000
_cell.angle_alpha   90.00
_cell.angle_beta   90.00
_cell.angle_gamma   90.00
#
_symmetry.space_group_name_H-M   'P 1'
#
loop_
_entity.id
_entity.type
_entity.pdbx_description
1 polymer ?
#
loop_
_entity_poly.entity_id
_entity_poly.type
_entity_poly.pdbx_seq_one_letter_code
_entity_poly.pdbx_strand_id
1 'polypeptide(L)'
;MMKIKPITKSILVLSLAVLLPFVAISAFYYRPLYAPVYMDPSGSVDSFVEQLETKISALLDTNTVPGAAIAIISDDQTKIITAGKANLLTNEPLTPQHMFQIASMSKTQCAFAIMKLVQEGLIHLDAPIEWYLTRWSFPDSEFNTSAVTVRRMLCHAAGISLEGVSGGFSPDDVPAIEDALTESGVSLIFDPGSVFSYSGGAFGILQLLIEEVSGMSYDEYLRSEVFEPLNMLDTTTGWSASIEDHLAVGYSNMLLPTIRTYPAIKAAAGHYSTIEDMAEWVNYLLDGQPIVNSSNMVAMYTPQWGETWGWTLGFNYKILSNGVLTLGHGGDNWGYHGAYRFAPETGNAIIVLTNGDRGAAFVTELIHYWEAIIGEDDLGPLWEEQSQTYIQTFLFQSVAVVGFLALLLLAWYRGPIVLSPYSEGKEPRIGKWFRRSVSAICVLAIILLVIYWGYTPLSPISYGPISYVWTVIVPLLWLTWTAVAFQQFHLVWEETPMKPS
;
A
#
# COMPACT_ATOMS: atom_id res chain seq x y z
N MET A 1 -58.12 -8.13 -6.76
CA MET A 1 -57.14 -8.62 -5.76
C MET A 1 -55.98 -9.30 -6.49
N MET A 2 -54.89 -8.60 -6.71
CA MET A 2 -53.68 -9.16 -7.35
C MET A 2 -52.92 -9.94 -6.30
N LYS A 3 -52.82 -11.27 -6.48
CA LYS A 3 -52.04 -12.13 -5.59
C LYS A 3 -50.54 -11.84 -5.78
N ILE A 4 -49.93 -11.09 -4.86
CA ILE A 4 -48.52 -10.79 -4.88
C ILE A 4 -47.72 -11.93 -4.18
N LYS A 5 -47.83 -13.15 -4.70
CA LYS A 5 -46.95 -14.28 -4.28
C LYS A 5 -45.56 -14.29 -4.91
N PRO A 6 -45.23 -13.59 -6.02
CA PRO A 6 -43.89 -13.64 -6.61
C PRO A 6 -42.87 -12.72 -5.95
N ILE A 7 -43.26 -11.63 -5.26
CA ILE A 7 -42.33 -10.62 -4.75
C ILE A 7 -41.46 -11.14 -3.60
N THR A 8 -42.03 -11.94 -2.68
CA THR A 8 -41.27 -12.49 -1.53
C THR A 8 -40.17 -13.47 -1.98
N LYS A 9 -40.47 -14.31 -2.98
CA LYS A 9 -39.47 -15.22 -3.57
C LYS A 9 -38.39 -14.45 -4.32
N SER A 10 -38.74 -13.39 -5.03
CA SER A 10 -37.79 -12.57 -5.77
C SER A 10 -36.89 -11.78 -4.85
N ILE A 11 -37.42 -11.23 -3.75
CA ILE A 11 -36.59 -10.54 -2.73
C ILE A 11 -35.62 -11.52 -2.07
N LEU A 12 -36.06 -12.72 -1.70
CA LEU A 12 -35.22 -13.74 -1.11
C LEU A 12 -34.10 -14.18 -2.08
N VAL A 13 -34.45 -14.45 -3.35
CA VAL A 13 -33.46 -14.80 -4.38
C VAL A 13 -32.47 -13.67 -4.62
N LEU A 14 -32.94 -12.42 -4.70
CA LEU A 14 -32.06 -11.26 -4.88
C LEU A 14 -31.14 -11.06 -3.67
N SER A 15 -31.67 -11.24 -2.46
CA SER A 15 -30.88 -11.14 -1.21
C SER A 15 -29.81 -12.24 -1.13
N LEU A 16 -30.16 -13.47 -1.51
CA LEU A 16 -29.19 -14.58 -1.57
C LEU A 16 -28.15 -14.36 -2.68
N ALA A 17 -28.55 -13.84 -3.83
CA ALA A 17 -27.68 -13.53 -4.94
C ALA A 17 -26.64 -12.44 -4.61
N VAL A 18 -26.93 -11.55 -3.65
CA VAL A 18 -25.98 -10.55 -3.13
C VAL A 18 -25.16 -11.12 -1.97
N LEU A 19 -25.79 -11.85 -1.07
CA LEU A 19 -25.19 -12.35 0.16
C LEU A 19 -24.17 -13.47 -0.10
N LEU A 20 -24.46 -14.42 -0.99
CA LEU A 20 -23.56 -15.53 -1.27
C LEU A 20 -22.22 -15.08 -1.88
N PRO A 21 -22.18 -14.21 -2.90
CA PRO A 21 -20.94 -13.63 -3.38
C PRO A 21 -20.20 -12.83 -2.30
N PHE A 22 -20.91 -12.07 -1.47
CA PHE A 22 -20.32 -11.33 -0.36
C PHE A 22 -19.61 -12.25 0.63
N VAL A 23 -20.26 -13.32 1.08
CA VAL A 23 -19.67 -14.32 1.99
C VAL A 23 -18.48 -15.02 1.34
N ALA A 24 -18.59 -15.39 0.07
CA ALA A 24 -17.50 -16.05 -0.66
C ALA A 24 -16.29 -15.12 -0.83
N ILE A 25 -16.51 -13.87 -1.20
CA ILE A 25 -15.45 -12.86 -1.35
C ILE A 25 -14.82 -12.57 0.03
N SER A 26 -15.62 -12.42 1.08
CA SER A 26 -15.09 -12.21 2.44
C SER A 26 -14.27 -13.42 2.90
N ALA A 27 -14.77 -14.65 2.71
CA ALA A 27 -14.03 -15.85 3.04
C ALA A 27 -12.71 -15.95 2.27
N PHE A 28 -12.71 -15.62 1.00
CA PHE A 28 -11.49 -15.58 0.19
C PHE A 28 -10.51 -14.50 0.68
N TYR A 29 -11.02 -13.31 0.98
CA TYR A 29 -10.21 -12.18 1.44
C TYR A 29 -9.54 -12.44 2.80
N TYR A 30 -10.26 -13.09 3.74
CA TYR A 30 -9.75 -13.39 5.07
C TYR A 30 -9.10 -14.78 5.21
N ARG A 31 -8.81 -15.46 4.09
CA ARG A 31 -8.19 -16.78 4.09
C ARG A 31 -6.91 -16.87 4.94
N PRO A 32 -5.98 -15.89 4.96
CA PRO A 32 -4.79 -15.95 5.80
C PRO A 32 -5.07 -16.11 7.29
N LEU A 33 -6.22 -15.61 7.78
CA LEU A 33 -6.56 -15.65 9.21
C LEU A 33 -7.05 -17.02 9.70
N TYR A 34 -7.72 -17.80 8.83
CA TYR A 34 -8.27 -19.09 9.23
C TYR A 34 -7.51 -20.30 8.68
N ALA A 35 -6.55 -20.06 7.81
CA ALA A 35 -5.65 -21.07 7.25
C ALA A 35 -4.21 -20.53 7.17
N PRO A 36 -3.63 -20.02 8.26
CA PRO A 36 -2.28 -19.47 8.23
C PRO A 36 -1.26 -20.57 7.95
N VAL A 37 -0.22 -20.20 7.20
CA VAL A 37 0.97 -21.04 7.03
C VAL A 37 1.99 -20.59 8.07
N TYR A 38 2.13 -21.38 9.11
CA TYR A 38 3.04 -21.05 10.21
C TYR A 38 4.50 -21.25 9.81
N MET A 39 5.35 -20.27 10.14
CA MET A 39 6.80 -20.34 10.10
C MET A 39 7.33 -20.22 11.54
N ASP A 40 8.34 -21.01 11.89
CA ASP A 40 8.96 -20.97 13.19
C ASP A 40 10.03 -19.85 13.24
N PRO A 41 9.84 -18.82 14.06
CA PRO A 41 10.81 -17.72 14.18
C PRO A 41 11.96 -18.04 15.14
N SER A 42 11.95 -19.17 15.84
CA SER A 42 12.94 -19.50 16.88
C SER A 42 14.25 -20.05 16.33
N GLY A 43 14.37 -20.16 15.00
CA GLY A 43 15.54 -20.73 14.33
C GLY A 43 16.58 -19.71 13.92
N SER A 44 17.60 -20.19 13.19
CA SER A 44 18.58 -19.37 12.50
C SER A 44 18.03 -18.83 11.16
N VAL A 45 18.78 -17.91 10.52
CA VAL A 45 18.47 -17.45 9.16
C VAL A 45 18.45 -18.63 8.18
N ASP A 46 19.35 -19.60 8.32
CA ASP A 46 19.36 -20.83 7.49
C ASP A 46 18.07 -21.65 7.65
N SER A 47 17.62 -21.82 8.91
CA SER A 47 16.34 -22.50 9.19
C SER A 47 15.16 -21.75 8.58
N PHE A 48 15.19 -20.43 8.57
CA PHE A 48 14.18 -19.61 7.90
C PHE A 48 14.19 -19.82 6.38
N VAL A 49 15.37 -19.88 5.76
CA VAL A 49 15.52 -20.17 4.32
C VAL A 49 14.93 -21.54 3.99
N GLU A 50 15.27 -22.60 4.74
CA GLU A 50 14.73 -23.95 4.54
C GLU A 50 13.22 -24.02 4.67
N GLN A 51 12.67 -23.33 5.67
CA GLN A 51 11.23 -23.22 5.84
C GLN A 51 10.57 -22.48 4.68
N LEU A 52 11.18 -21.39 4.23
CA LEU A 52 10.66 -20.58 3.13
C LEU A 52 10.65 -21.39 1.82
N GLU A 53 11.75 -22.08 1.48
CA GLU A 53 11.82 -22.96 0.30
C GLU A 53 10.70 -24.02 0.27
N THR A 54 10.37 -24.58 1.44
CA THR A 54 9.34 -25.63 1.53
C THR A 54 7.91 -25.08 1.57
N LYS A 55 7.71 -23.87 2.12
CA LYS A 55 6.38 -23.31 2.40
C LYS A 55 5.96 -22.20 1.44
N ILE A 56 6.87 -21.66 0.62
CA ILE A 56 6.62 -20.47 -0.21
C ILE A 56 5.38 -20.60 -1.09
N SER A 57 5.18 -21.75 -1.73
CA SER A 57 4.01 -21.98 -2.58
C SER A 57 2.71 -21.92 -1.78
N ALA A 58 2.69 -22.46 -0.56
CA ALA A 58 1.53 -22.41 0.33
C ALA A 58 1.31 -21.00 0.87
N LEU A 59 2.37 -20.24 1.18
CA LEU A 59 2.30 -18.85 1.59
C LEU A 59 1.71 -17.96 0.48
N LEU A 60 2.16 -18.11 -0.76
CA LEU A 60 1.61 -17.40 -1.92
C LEU A 60 0.13 -17.70 -2.12
N ASP A 61 -0.23 -18.99 -2.09
CA ASP A 61 -1.60 -19.45 -2.28
C ASP A 61 -2.53 -18.94 -1.17
N THR A 62 -2.08 -18.99 0.09
CA THR A 62 -2.84 -18.50 1.24
C THR A 62 -3.05 -16.98 1.16
N ASN A 63 -2.02 -16.23 0.83
CA ASN A 63 -2.08 -14.78 0.68
C ASN A 63 -2.65 -14.34 -0.68
N THR A 64 -2.87 -15.26 -1.61
CA THR A 64 -3.37 -14.97 -2.96
C THR A 64 -2.44 -14.01 -3.71
N VAL A 65 -1.13 -14.25 -3.62
CA VAL A 65 -0.09 -13.50 -4.32
C VAL A 65 0.30 -14.29 -5.56
N PRO A 66 0.26 -13.70 -6.78
CA PRO A 66 0.55 -14.41 -8.02
C PRO A 66 1.97 -14.96 -8.08
N GLY A 67 2.94 -14.16 -7.67
CA GLY A 67 4.35 -14.54 -7.62
C GLY A 67 5.16 -13.66 -6.68
N ALA A 68 6.23 -14.22 -6.15
CA ALA A 68 7.21 -13.52 -5.34
C ALA A 68 8.64 -13.94 -5.67
N ALA A 69 9.54 -12.97 -5.63
CA ALA A 69 10.98 -13.14 -5.67
C ALA A 69 11.57 -12.63 -4.34
N ILE A 70 12.39 -13.46 -3.71
CA ILE A 70 12.94 -13.21 -2.37
C ILE A 70 14.44 -13.45 -2.43
N ALA A 71 15.22 -12.54 -1.84
CA ALA A 71 16.63 -12.76 -1.59
C ALA A 71 16.90 -12.65 -0.09
N ILE A 72 17.69 -13.55 0.44
CA ILE A 72 18.18 -13.56 1.82
C ILE A 72 19.69 -13.55 1.77
N ILE A 73 20.29 -12.61 2.48
CA ILE A 73 21.73 -12.45 2.61
C ILE A 73 22.11 -12.79 4.05
N SER A 74 23.04 -13.70 4.22
CA SER A 74 23.60 -14.10 5.51
C SER A 74 24.97 -14.73 5.27
N ASP A 75 25.94 -14.52 6.16
CA ASP A 75 27.29 -15.09 6.07
C ASP A 75 27.95 -14.88 4.69
N ASP A 76 27.84 -13.69 4.13
CA ASP A 76 28.33 -13.31 2.79
C ASP A 76 27.76 -14.19 1.63
N GLN A 77 26.64 -14.86 1.87
CA GLN A 77 25.96 -15.66 0.87
C GLN A 77 24.59 -15.04 0.55
N THR A 78 24.27 -14.99 -0.73
CA THR A 78 22.95 -14.58 -1.22
C THR A 78 22.16 -15.80 -1.69
N LYS A 79 21.00 -16.04 -1.08
CA LYS A 79 20.06 -17.07 -1.49
C LYS A 79 18.85 -16.44 -2.14
N ILE A 80 18.59 -16.78 -3.40
CA ILE A 80 17.41 -16.29 -4.15
C ILE A 80 16.38 -17.43 -4.25
N ILE A 81 15.12 -17.08 -3.94
CA ILE A 81 13.96 -17.97 -4.01
C ILE A 81 12.89 -17.28 -4.87
N THR A 82 12.43 -17.93 -5.93
CA THR A 82 11.30 -17.44 -6.73
C THR A 82 10.19 -18.47 -6.72
N ALA A 83 8.95 -18.01 -6.63
CA ALA A 83 7.78 -18.90 -6.66
C ALA A 83 6.58 -18.21 -7.29
N GLY A 84 5.64 -19.00 -7.82
CA GLY A 84 4.43 -18.51 -8.46
C GLY A 84 4.63 -18.12 -9.93
N LYS A 85 3.90 -17.09 -10.38
CA LYS A 85 3.78 -16.72 -11.79
C LYS A 85 4.13 -15.26 -12.01
N ALA A 86 4.92 -15.01 -13.04
CA ALA A 86 5.13 -13.69 -13.62
C ALA A 86 3.88 -13.24 -14.39
N ASN A 87 3.21 -14.17 -15.05
CA ASN A 87 1.99 -13.90 -15.80
C ASN A 87 0.98 -15.03 -15.62
N LEU A 88 -0.18 -14.72 -15.00
CA LEU A 88 -1.26 -15.71 -14.78
C LEU A 88 -1.98 -16.11 -16.07
N LEU A 89 -2.05 -15.21 -17.07
CA LEU A 89 -2.76 -15.48 -18.31
C LEU A 89 -1.99 -16.47 -19.21
N THR A 90 -0.68 -16.32 -19.30
CA THR A 90 0.21 -17.22 -20.06
C THR A 90 0.71 -18.40 -19.22
N ASN A 91 0.42 -18.40 -17.92
CA ASN A 91 0.95 -19.36 -16.95
C ASN A 91 2.49 -19.36 -16.86
N GLU A 92 3.12 -18.22 -17.15
CA GLU A 92 4.56 -18.03 -17.13
C GLU A 92 5.10 -18.11 -15.70
N PRO A 93 6.10 -18.99 -15.44
CA PRO A 93 6.69 -19.08 -14.11
C PRO A 93 7.53 -17.83 -13.81
N LEU A 94 7.54 -17.40 -12.56
CA LEU A 94 8.41 -16.32 -12.11
C LEU A 94 9.86 -16.83 -12.03
N THR A 95 10.80 -16.02 -12.54
CA THR A 95 12.25 -16.29 -12.48
C THR A 95 12.98 -15.10 -11.84
N PRO A 96 14.25 -15.25 -11.43
CA PRO A 96 15.03 -14.15 -10.86
C PRO A 96 15.22 -12.96 -11.81
N GLN A 97 15.17 -13.17 -13.12
CA GLN A 97 15.35 -12.17 -14.17
C GLN A 97 14.09 -11.33 -14.44
N HIS A 98 12.95 -11.69 -13.85
CA HIS A 98 11.76 -10.87 -13.99
C HIS A 98 11.91 -9.57 -13.20
N MET A 99 11.54 -8.47 -13.88
CA MET A 99 11.56 -7.14 -13.31
C MET A 99 10.25 -6.86 -12.56
N PHE A 100 10.35 -5.99 -11.56
CA PHE A 100 9.23 -5.47 -10.79
C PHE A 100 9.31 -3.96 -10.72
N GLN A 101 8.19 -3.27 -10.57
CA GLN A 101 8.20 -1.90 -10.08
C GLN A 101 8.60 -1.94 -8.60
N ILE A 102 9.72 -1.33 -8.25
CA ILE A 102 10.20 -1.28 -6.86
C ILE A 102 9.64 -0.10 -6.08
N ALA A 103 8.82 0.73 -6.72
CA ALA A 103 8.09 1.83 -6.12
C ALA A 103 8.99 2.70 -5.21
N SER A 104 8.57 2.97 -3.98
CA SER A 104 9.29 3.87 -3.06
C SER A 104 10.70 3.42 -2.65
N MET A 105 11.11 2.18 -2.93
CA MET A 105 12.51 1.77 -2.79
C MET A 105 13.43 2.59 -3.72
N SER A 106 12.90 3.19 -4.80
CA SER A 106 13.59 4.15 -5.67
C SER A 106 14.22 5.31 -4.90
N LYS A 107 13.58 5.71 -3.79
CA LYS A 107 14.06 6.83 -2.96
C LYS A 107 15.45 6.58 -2.39
N THR A 108 15.75 5.35 -2.02
CA THR A 108 17.05 5.00 -1.44
C THR A 108 18.17 5.09 -2.48
N GLN A 109 17.87 4.73 -3.72
CA GLN A 109 18.81 4.85 -4.84
C GLN A 109 19.03 6.33 -5.23
N CYS A 110 17.97 7.15 -5.19
CA CYS A 110 18.07 8.59 -5.34
C CYS A 110 18.92 9.22 -4.22
N ALA A 111 18.67 8.83 -2.96
CA ALA A 111 19.46 9.33 -1.82
C ALA A 111 20.94 8.97 -1.96
N PHE A 112 21.25 7.78 -2.43
CA PHE A 112 22.62 7.37 -2.71
C PHE A 112 23.28 8.22 -3.81
N ALA A 113 22.56 8.51 -4.90
CA ALA A 113 23.00 9.40 -5.96
C ALA A 113 23.31 10.81 -5.42
N ILE A 114 22.46 11.35 -4.55
CA ILE A 114 22.69 12.62 -3.84
C ILE A 114 23.96 12.55 -2.99
N MET A 115 24.17 11.47 -2.23
CA MET A 115 25.36 11.32 -1.38
C MET A 115 26.65 11.20 -2.19
N LYS A 116 26.58 10.70 -3.42
CA LYS A 116 27.70 10.72 -4.35
C LYS A 116 28.04 12.15 -4.77
N LEU A 117 27.05 12.98 -5.13
CA LEU A 117 27.26 14.40 -5.44
C LEU A 117 27.77 15.19 -4.21
N VAL A 118 27.36 14.80 -2.99
CA VAL A 118 27.92 15.35 -1.75
C VAL A 118 29.40 14.99 -1.60
N GLN A 119 29.78 13.74 -1.90
CA GLN A 119 31.19 13.30 -1.85
C GLN A 119 32.06 14.04 -2.85
N GLU A 120 31.52 14.39 -4.00
CA GLU A 120 32.22 15.18 -5.03
C GLU A 120 32.30 16.68 -4.69
N GLY A 121 31.64 17.10 -3.60
CA GLY A 121 31.61 18.49 -3.17
C GLY A 121 30.70 19.40 -3.98
N LEU A 122 29.85 18.82 -4.82
CA LEU A 122 28.91 19.54 -5.67
C LEU A 122 27.65 19.96 -4.91
N ILE A 123 27.28 19.21 -3.86
CA ILE A 123 26.14 19.46 -2.98
C ILE A 123 26.60 19.49 -1.53
N HIS A 124 26.00 20.37 -0.74
CA HIS A 124 26.11 20.39 0.72
C HIS A 124 24.77 20.03 1.35
N LEU A 125 24.75 19.02 2.22
CA LEU A 125 23.50 18.51 2.84
C LEU A 125 22.69 19.58 3.56
N ASP A 126 23.35 20.54 4.19
CA ASP A 126 22.73 21.58 5.00
C ASP A 126 22.57 22.92 4.28
N ALA A 127 22.89 22.99 2.99
CA ALA A 127 22.61 24.15 2.16
C ALA A 127 21.13 24.20 1.74
N PRO A 128 20.55 25.40 1.60
CA PRO A 128 19.24 25.58 1.01
C PRO A 128 19.17 24.96 -0.38
N ILE A 129 18.13 24.17 -0.66
CA ILE A 129 17.96 23.51 -1.94
C ILE A 129 17.84 24.51 -3.10
N GLU A 130 17.24 25.67 -2.85
CA GLU A 130 17.04 26.74 -3.80
C GLU A 130 18.35 27.31 -4.40
N TRP A 131 19.50 27.07 -3.76
CA TRP A 131 20.80 27.49 -4.30
C TRP A 131 21.22 26.71 -5.54
N TYR A 132 20.64 25.53 -5.74
CA TYR A 132 20.99 24.60 -6.81
C TYR A 132 19.94 24.58 -7.93
N LEU A 133 18.72 25.10 -7.69
CA LEU A 133 17.62 24.99 -8.62
C LEU A 133 17.50 26.25 -9.49
N THR A 134 17.40 26.05 -10.80
CA THR A 134 17.22 27.11 -11.80
C THR A 134 15.95 26.94 -12.64
N ARG A 135 15.50 25.68 -12.85
CA ARG A 135 14.33 25.37 -13.69
C ARG A 135 13.01 25.38 -12.93
N TRP A 136 13.06 25.34 -11.59
CA TRP A 136 11.87 25.35 -10.75
C TRP A 136 12.14 26.08 -9.44
N SER A 137 11.09 26.67 -8.88
CA SER A 137 11.12 27.32 -7.57
C SER A 137 9.86 27.02 -6.76
N PHE A 138 9.95 27.09 -5.44
CA PHE A 138 8.76 26.96 -4.61
C PHE A 138 7.73 28.02 -4.95
N PRO A 139 6.43 27.66 -4.95
CA PRO A 139 5.35 28.64 -4.95
C PRO A 139 5.40 29.52 -3.70
N ASP A 140 4.69 30.65 -3.75
CA ASP A 140 4.57 31.55 -2.58
C ASP A 140 4.13 30.77 -1.35
N SER A 141 4.83 30.94 -0.23
CA SER A 141 4.62 30.22 1.01
C SER A 141 4.72 31.13 2.23
N GLU A 142 3.97 30.84 3.28
CA GLU A 142 4.15 31.48 4.59
C GLU A 142 5.36 30.93 5.36
N PHE A 143 5.91 29.79 4.92
CA PHE A 143 7.07 29.15 5.53
C PHE A 143 8.38 29.59 4.85
N ASN A 144 9.49 29.48 5.57
CA ASN A 144 10.79 29.86 5.08
C ASN A 144 11.39 28.80 4.12
N THR A 145 11.35 29.08 2.81
CA THR A 145 11.91 28.17 1.78
C THR A 145 13.41 27.98 1.89
N SER A 146 14.17 28.98 2.39
CA SER A 146 15.62 28.86 2.61
C SER A 146 15.97 27.89 3.75
N ALA A 147 15.01 27.47 4.54
CA ALA A 147 15.20 26.39 5.53
C ALA A 147 15.02 24.98 4.96
N VAL A 148 14.57 24.84 3.70
CA VAL A 148 14.51 23.56 3.01
C VAL A 148 15.91 23.15 2.58
N THR A 149 16.50 22.19 3.29
CA THR A 149 17.83 21.66 2.98
C THR A 149 17.76 20.27 2.38
N VAL A 150 18.81 19.86 1.67
CA VAL A 150 18.93 18.51 1.10
C VAL A 150 18.77 17.43 2.20
N ARG A 151 19.40 17.62 3.37
CA ARG A 151 19.25 16.73 4.53
C ARG A 151 17.79 16.56 4.95
N ARG A 152 17.07 17.67 5.12
CA ARG A 152 15.65 17.64 5.52
C ARG A 152 14.76 16.94 4.49
N MET A 153 15.09 17.06 3.23
CA MET A 153 14.35 16.37 2.16
C MET A 153 14.59 14.86 2.21
N LEU A 154 15.85 14.43 2.35
CA LEU A 154 16.21 13.01 2.42
C LEU A 154 15.59 12.29 3.63
N CYS A 155 15.37 12.98 4.75
CA CYS A 155 14.74 12.40 5.94
C CYS A 155 13.27 12.78 6.12
N HIS A 156 12.61 13.32 5.09
CA HIS A 156 11.19 13.71 5.13
C HIS A 156 10.83 14.73 6.21
N ALA A 157 11.77 15.62 6.55
CA ALA A 157 11.57 16.71 7.52
C ALA A 157 11.52 18.09 6.87
N ALA A 158 11.40 18.17 5.54
CA ALA A 158 11.41 19.44 4.81
C ALA A 158 10.05 20.16 4.80
N GLY A 159 8.98 19.54 5.28
CA GLY A 159 7.64 20.14 5.30
C GLY A 159 6.97 20.22 3.92
N ILE A 160 7.41 19.39 2.97
CA ILE A 160 6.90 19.39 1.59
C ILE A 160 5.65 18.52 1.49
N SER A 161 4.70 18.93 0.65
CA SER A 161 3.42 18.26 0.43
C SER A 161 3.59 16.80 -0.01
N LEU A 162 2.61 15.95 0.36
CA LEU A 162 2.53 14.54 -0.09
C LEU A 162 2.14 14.42 -1.56
N GLU A 163 1.50 15.43 -2.10
CA GLU A 163 1.07 15.54 -3.48
C GLU A 163 2.30 15.73 -4.38
N GLY A 164 2.83 14.69 -4.89
CA GLY A 164 4.01 14.78 -5.73
C GLY A 164 4.34 13.49 -6.45
N VAL A 165 3.51 12.47 -6.28
CA VAL A 165 3.58 11.28 -7.12
C VAL A 165 2.58 11.47 -8.25
N SER A 166 2.96 12.28 -9.24
CA SER A 166 2.19 12.34 -10.49
C SER A 166 2.37 11.00 -11.19
N GLY A 167 1.37 10.16 -11.13
CA GLY A 167 1.30 8.91 -11.87
C GLY A 167 0.16 8.94 -12.86
N GLY A 168 0.19 8.09 -13.87
CA GLY A 168 -0.92 7.92 -14.80
C GLY A 168 -0.63 8.43 -16.20
N PHE A 169 0.62 8.75 -16.54
CA PHE A 169 1.03 9.09 -17.87
C PHE A 169 1.24 7.82 -18.74
N SER A 170 1.06 7.95 -20.05
CA SER A 170 1.62 6.99 -20.99
C SER A 170 3.14 7.23 -21.14
N PRO A 171 3.92 6.24 -21.58
CA PRO A 171 5.38 6.40 -21.70
C PRO A 171 5.81 7.59 -22.55
N ASP A 172 5.03 7.91 -23.59
CA ASP A 172 5.33 8.96 -24.55
C ASP A 172 4.90 10.37 -24.10
N ASP A 173 4.10 10.45 -23.01
CA ASP A 173 3.49 11.71 -22.53
C ASP A 173 3.98 12.09 -21.11
N VAL A 174 5.08 11.50 -20.62
CA VAL A 174 5.63 11.83 -19.31
C VAL A 174 6.21 13.26 -19.35
N PRO A 175 5.70 14.21 -18.55
CA PRO A 175 6.18 15.59 -18.55
C PRO A 175 7.61 15.71 -18.00
N ALA A 176 8.27 16.82 -18.30
CA ALA A 176 9.51 17.20 -17.65
C ALA A 176 9.30 17.33 -16.13
N ILE A 177 10.36 17.10 -15.34
CA ILE A 177 10.22 17.05 -13.88
C ILE A 177 9.75 18.39 -13.29
N GLU A 178 10.20 19.52 -13.82
CA GLU A 178 9.78 20.85 -13.38
C GLU A 178 8.29 21.13 -13.64
N ASP A 179 7.76 20.64 -14.78
CA ASP A 179 6.34 20.72 -15.09
C ASP A 179 5.54 19.81 -14.16
N ALA A 180 6.01 18.58 -13.93
CA ALA A 180 5.38 17.62 -13.02
C ALA A 180 5.31 18.13 -11.58
N LEU A 181 6.35 18.79 -11.08
CA LEU A 181 6.36 19.41 -9.75
C LEU A 181 5.32 20.53 -9.64
N THR A 182 5.21 21.35 -10.69
CA THR A 182 4.26 22.45 -10.75
C THR A 182 2.82 21.94 -10.86
N GLU A 183 2.55 21.04 -11.79
CA GLU A 183 1.21 20.48 -12.02
C GLU A 183 0.69 19.65 -10.82
N SER A 184 1.59 18.97 -10.11
CA SER A 184 1.24 18.22 -8.89
C SER A 184 1.05 19.13 -7.66
N GLY A 185 1.28 20.44 -7.76
CA GLY A 185 1.11 21.39 -6.68
C GLY A 185 2.11 21.18 -5.53
N VAL A 186 3.36 20.78 -5.85
CA VAL A 186 4.40 20.58 -4.84
C VAL A 186 4.69 21.91 -4.15
N SER A 187 4.52 21.95 -2.83
CA SER A 187 4.61 23.16 -2.03
C SER A 187 5.02 22.85 -0.58
N LEU A 188 5.40 23.87 0.18
CA LEU A 188 5.58 23.78 1.63
C LEU A 188 4.20 23.82 2.32
N ILE A 189 3.98 22.85 3.19
CA ILE A 189 2.75 22.74 4.02
C ILE A 189 3.04 22.73 5.51
N PHE A 190 4.32 22.65 5.90
CA PHE A 190 4.80 22.77 7.27
C PHE A 190 6.12 23.56 7.31
N ASP A 191 6.45 24.10 8.47
CA ASP A 191 7.73 24.73 8.69
C ASP A 191 8.87 23.68 8.61
N PRO A 192 9.90 23.90 7.76
CA PRO A 192 10.96 22.93 7.56
C PRO A 192 11.69 22.57 8.87
N GLY A 193 11.74 21.27 9.18
CA GLY A 193 12.34 20.73 10.39
C GLY A 193 11.39 20.61 11.57
N SER A 194 10.11 21.03 11.46
CA SER A 194 9.17 21.01 12.57
C SER A 194 8.46 19.67 12.74
N VAL A 195 8.20 18.96 11.65
CA VAL A 195 7.48 17.68 11.64
C VAL A 195 8.07 16.71 10.63
N PHE A 196 7.86 15.43 10.86
CA PHE A 196 8.03 14.40 9.85
C PHE A 196 6.83 14.41 8.89
N SER A 197 7.10 14.55 7.59
CA SER A 197 6.09 14.52 6.55
C SER A 197 6.63 13.76 5.32
N TYR A 198 6.30 12.47 5.22
CA TYR A 198 6.70 11.65 4.07
C TYR A 198 6.24 12.28 2.75
N SER A 199 7.16 12.51 1.82
CA SER A 199 6.85 13.27 0.62
C SER A 199 7.52 12.68 -0.64
N GLY A 200 6.69 12.34 -1.64
CA GLY A 200 7.15 12.07 -2.99
C GLY A 200 7.63 13.34 -3.71
N GLY A 201 6.99 14.49 -3.43
CA GLY A 201 7.38 15.78 -3.99
C GLY A 201 8.81 16.19 -3.61
N ALA A 202 9.23 15.91 -2.38
CA ALA A 202 10.61 16.12 -1.96
C ALA A 202 11.61 15.35 -2.85
N PHE A 203 11.30 14.09 -3.17
CA PHE A 203 12.16 13.29 -4.06
C PHE A 203 12.05 13.72 -5.53
N GLY A 204 10.94 14.32 -5.94
CA GLY A 204 10.87 15.00 -7.25
C GLY A 204 11.83 16.19 -7.33
N ILE A 205 11.91 17.00 -6.28
CA ILE A 205 12.86 18.11 -6.22
C ILE A 205 14.31 17.57 -6.16
N LEU A 206 14.58 16.46 -5.44
CA LEU A 206 15.89 15.81 -5.44
C LEU A 206 16.26 15.21 -6.80
N GLN A 207 15.28 14.71 -7.58
CA GLN A 207 15.49 14.32 -8.98
C GLN A 207 15.94 15.51 -9.81
N LEU A 208 15.24 16.62 -9.73
CA LEU A 208 15.62 17.86 -10.41
C LEU A 208 17.01 18.36 -9.99
N LEU A 209 17.33 18.28 -8.67
CA LEU A 209 18.64 18.64 -8.14
C LEU A 209 19.77 17.83 -8.81
N ILE A 210 19.59 16.51 -8.94
CA ILE A 210 20.57 15.65 -9.64
C ILE A 210 20.79 16.13 -11.07
N GLU A 211 19.71 16.42 -11.81
CA GLU A 211 19.81 16.90 -13.20
C GLU A 211 20.52 18.26 -13.30
N GLU A 212 20.16 19.21 -12.43
CA GLU A 212 20.75 20.56 -12.43
C GLU A 212 22.24 20.56 -12.09
N VAL A 213 22.65 19.75 -11.14
CA VAL A 213 24.03 19.72 -10.64
C VAL A 213 24.93 18.86 -11.51
N SER A 214 24.45 17.72 -12.02
CA SER A 214 25.24 16.84 -12.87
C SER A 214 25.27 17.27 -14.33
N GLY A 215 24.25 18.00 -14.80
CA GLY A 215 24.05 18.31 -16.20
C GLY A 215 23.59 17.11 -17.06
N MET A 216 23.27 15.99 -16.42
CA MET A 216 22.77 14.76 -17.04
C MET A 216 21.28 14.61 -16.76
N SER A 217 20.56 13.85 -17.57
CA SER A 217 19.22 13.42 -17.18
C SER A 217 19.30 12.48 -15.96
N TYR A 218 18.22 12.43 -15.17
CA TYR A 218 18.14 11.54 -14.00
C TYR A 218 18.44 10.08 -14.38
N ASP A 219 17.88 9.61 -15.50
CA ASP A 219 18.06 8.25 -16.00
C ASP A 219 19.53 7.94 -16.35
N GLU A 220 20.20 8.87 -17.04
CA GLU A 220 21.61 8.72 -17.42
C GLU A 220 22.51 8.73 -16.18
N TYR A 221 22.26 9.66 -15.24
CA TYR A 221 23.04 9.75 -14.01
C TYR A 221 22.93 8.50 -13.17
N LEU A 222 21.70 8.03 -12.89
CA LEU A 222 21.51 6.80 -12.10
C LEU A 222 22.14 5.59 -12.79
N ARG A 223 21.98 5.46 -14.10
CA ARG A 223 22.57 4.35 -14.86
C ARG A 223 24.09 4.34 -14.76
N SER A 224 24.75 5.45 -15.11
CA SER A 224 26.23 5.51 -15.20
C SER A 224 26.91 5.59 -13.84
N GLU A 225 26.29 6.27 -12.86
CA GLU A 225 26.92 6.61 -11.59
C GLU A 225 26.48 5.72 -10.42
N VAL A 226 25.39 4.95 -10.60
CA VAL A 226 24.86 4.06 -9.56
C VAL A 226 24.74 2.64 -10.07
N PHE A 227 23.93 2.38 -11.10
CA PHE A 227 23.55 1.01 -11.46
C PHE A 227 24.69 0.24 -12.13
N GLU A 228 25.34 0.78 -13.16
CA GLU A 228 26.47 0.12 -13.82
C GLU A 228 27.64 -0.15 -12.86
N PRO A 229 28.07 0.80 -11.99
CA PRO A 229 29.12 0.55 -11.01
C PRO A 229 28.76 -0.54 -9.97
N LEU A 230 27.44 -0.72 -9.68
CA LEU A 230 26.92 -1.73 -8.76
C LEU A 230 26.59 -3.05 -9.45
N ASN A 231 26.85 -3.19 -10.75
CA ASN A 231 26.48 -4.35 -11.56
C ASN A 231 24.97 -4.61 -11.60
N MET A 232 24.14 -3.57 -11.40
CA MET A 232 22.68 -3.61 -11.48
C MET A 232 22.23 -3.36 -12.93
N LEU A 233 22.53 -4.28 -13.81
CA LEU A 233 22.44 -4.07 -15.27
C LEU A 233 21.01 -4.14 -15.83
N ASP A 234 20.09 -4.75 -15.09
CA ASP A 234 18.67 -4.87 -15.42
C ASP A 234 17.81 -3.83 -14.68
N THR A 235 18.44 -2.94 -13.87
CA THR A 235 17.72 -1.87 -13.16
C THR A 235 17.62 -0.61 -14.02
N THR A 236 16.44 0.01 -14.02
CA THR A 236 16.19 1.24 -14.78
C THR A 236 15.22 2.18 -14.07
N THR A 237 15.35 3.47 -14.34
CA THR A 237 14.46 4.52 -13.82
C THR A 237 13.36 4.91 -14.81
N GLY A 238 13.44 4.44 -16.04
CA GLY A 238 12.51 4.78 -17.11
C GLY A 238 11.90 3.55 -17.77
N TRP A 239 10.76 3.75 -18.40
CA TRP A 239 10.15 2.75 -19.25
C TRP A 239 10.88 2.63 -20.59
N SER A 240 11.04 1.41 -21.05
CA SER A 240 11.40 1.10 -22.43
C SER A 240 10.67 -0.16 -22.89
N ALA A 241 10.49 -0.34 -24.19
CA ALA A 241 9.85 -1.53 -24.73
C ALA A 241 10.59 -2.83 -24.35
N SER A 242 11.90 -2.77 -24.11
CA SER A 242 12.70 -3.92 -23.67
C SER A 242 12.35 -4.41 -22.26
N ILE A 243 11.77 -3.55 -21.40
CA ILE A 243 11.34 -3.94 -20.06
C ILE A 243 10.07 -4.81 -20.14
N GLU A 244 9.21 -4.58 -21.16
CA GLU A 244 7.90 -5.23 -21.24
C GLU A 244 7.98 -6.76 -21.28
N ASP A 245 8.96 -7.29 -21.98
CA ASP A 245 9.17 -8.74 -22.14
C ASP A 245 9.70 -9.41 -20.85
N HIS A 246 10.25 -8.62 -19.93
CA HIS A 246 10.83 -9.11 -18.67
C HIS A 246 10.03 -8.69 -17.43
N LEU A 247 9.01 -7.83 -17.57
CA LEU A 247 8.26 -7.33 -16.44
C LEU A 247 7.21 -8.38 -15.99
N ALA A 248 7.27 -8.77 -14.73
CA ALA A 248 6.18 -9.50 -14.10
C ALA A 248 4.89 -8.68 -14.17
N VAL A 249 3.79 -9.29 -14.60
CA VAL A 249 2.49 -8.59 -14.71
C VAL A 249 1.95 -8.29 -13.32
N GLY A 250 1.64 -7.03 -13.05
CA GLY A 250 1.03 -6.62 -11.79
C GLY A 250 -0.45 -7.00 -11.72
N TYR A 251 -0.91 -7.47 -10.56
CA TYR A 251 -2.29 -7.94 -10.36
C TYR A 251 -2.98 -7.22 -9.21
N SER A 252 -4.24 -6.84 -9.45
CA SER A 252 -5.12 -6.29 -8.43
C SER A 252 -5.51 -7.34 -7.37
N ASN A 253 -6.16 -6.90 -6.30
CA ASN A 253 -6.73 -7.79 -5.26
C ASN A 253 -7.69 -8.87 -5.81
N MET A 254 -8.23 -8.68 -7.01
CA MET A 254 -9.11 -9.64 -7.70
C MET A 254 -8.37 -10.48 -8.76
N LEU A 255 -7.04 -10.44 -8.76
CA LEU A 255 -6.18 -11.12 -9.74
C LEU A 255 -6.44 -10.69 -11.19
N LEU A 256 -6.90 -9.45 -11.40
CA LEU A 256 -6.97 -8.82 -12.71
C LEU A 256 -5.67 -8.05 -12.96
N PRO A 257 -5.13 -8.08 -14.19
CA PRO A 257 -3.98 -7.26 -14.53
C PRO A 257 -4.23 -5.79 -14.23
N THR A 258 -3.27 -5.13 -13.59
CA THR A 258 -3.37 -3.69 -13.29
C THR A 258 -2.99 -2.85 -14.50
N ILE A 259 -3.52 -1.62 -14.56
CA ILE A 259 -3.12 -0.65 -15.56
C ILE A 259 -1.75 -0.10 -15.14
N ARG A 260 -0.79 -0.16 -16.05
CA ARG A 260 0.53 0.43 -15.83
C ARG A 260 0.45 1.95 -15.89
N THR A 261 1.07 2.58 -14.93
CA THR A 261 1.21 4.04 -14.87
C THR A 261 2.69 4.39 -14.74
N TYR A 262 3.09 5.46 -15.42
CA TYR A 262 4.47 5.91 -15.46
C TYR A 262 4.58 7.23 -14.68
N PRO A 263 5.26 7.26 -13.52
CA PRO A 263 5.40 8.48 -12.75
C PRO A 263 6.45 9.40 -13.39
N ALA A 264 6.14 10.70 -13.49
CA ALA A 264 7.13 11.69 -13.86
C ALA A 264 8.20 11.88 -12.77
N ILE A 265 7.79 11.73 -11.51
CA ILE A 265 8.70 11.76 -10.35
C ILE A 265 9.28 10.35 -10.15
N LYS A 266 10.27 10.01 -10.97
CA LYS A 266 10.91 8.70 -11.00
C LYS A 266 11.65 8.38 -9.70
N ALA A 267 12.33 9.36 -9.12
CA ALA A 267 13.04 9.24 -7.85
C ALA A 267 12.14 8.82 -6.68
N ALA A 268 10.85 9.14 -6.75
CA ALA A 268 9.91 8.77 -5.70
C ALA A 268 9.38 7.33 -5.80
N ALA A 269 9.13 6.81 -7.03
CA ALA A 269 8.48 5.50 -7.20
C ALA A 269 8.63 4.89 -8.61
N GLY A 270 9.51 5.39 -9.47
CA GLY A 270 9.53 5.05 -10.89
C GLY A 270 10.54 3.99 -11.33
N HIS A 271 11.31 3.41 -10.41
CA HIS A 271 12.33 2.44 -10.79
C HIS A 271 11.75 1.03 -10.98
N TYR A 272 12.41 0.30 -11.88
CA TYR A 272 12.19 -1.12 -12.15
C TYR A 272 13.48 -1.88 -11.85
N SER A 273 13.37 -3.05 -11.24
CA SER A 273 14.55 -3.86 -10.90
C SER A 273 14.19 -5.34 -10.83
N THR A 274 15.20 -6.18 -10.92
CA THR A 274 15.12 -7.64 -10.66
C THR A 274 15.48 -7.93 -9.20
N ILE A 275 15.22 -9.14 -8.75
CA ILE A 275 15.66 -9.58 -7.41
C ILE A 275 17.19 -9.72 -7.34
N GLU A 276 17.83 -10.07 -8.47
CA GLU A 276 19.30 -10.18 -8.58
C GLU A 276 19.94 -8.82 -8.40
N ASP A 277 19.49 -7.79 -9.12
CA ASP A 277 20.01 -6.43 -8.99
C ASP A 277 19.72 -5.81 -7.60
N MET A 278 18.55 -6.09 -7.04
CA MET A 278 18.24 -5.65 -5.67
C MET A 278 19.12 -6.36 -4.63
N ALA A 279 19.56 -7.59 -4.89
CA ALA A 279 20.54 -8.26 -4.04
C ALA A 279 21.93 -7.62 -4.16
N GLU A 280 22.39 -7.24 -5.37
CA GLU A 280 23.62 -6.47 -5.57
C GLU A 280 23.57 -5.14 -4.83
N TRP A 281 22.42 -4.42 -4.92
CA TRP A 281 22.17 -3.19 -4.17
C TRP A 281 22.36 -3.37 -2.65
N VAL A 282 21.73 -4.39 -2.09
CA VAL A 282 21.75 -4.61 -0.64
C VAL A 282 23.10 -5.18 -0.17
N ASN A 283 23.75 -6.04 -0.96
CA ASN A 283 25.13 -6.48 -0.69
C ASN A 283 26.09 -5.27 -0.59
N TYR A 284 25.96 -4.33 -1.55
CA TYR A 284 26.76 -3.11 -1.48
C TYR A 284 26.49 -2.29 -0.19
N LEU A 285 25.22 -2.17 0.21
CA LEU A 285 24.87 -1.46 1.46
C LEU A 285 25.42 -2.15 2.72
N LEU A 286 25.59 -3.47 2.69
CA LEU A 286 26.21 -4.23 3.78
C LEU A 286 27.74 -4.07 3.78
N ASP A 287 28.38 -4.20 2.63
CA ASP A 287 29.83 -4.27 2.49
C ASP A 287 30.53 -2.89 2.57
N GLY A 288 29.80 -1.82 2.25
CA GLY A 288 30.30 -0.45 2.32
C GLY A 288 31.45 -0.16 1.35
N GLN A 289 31.48 -0.79 0.17
CA GLN A 289 32.54 -0.62 -0.83
C GLN A 289 32.48 0.72 -1.60
N PRO A 290 33.54 1.19 -2.26
CA PRO A 290 33.99 2.59 -2.32
C PRO A 290 33.31 3.52 -3.34
N ILE A 291 32.07 3.29 -3.80
CA ILE A 291 31.37 4.27 -4.66
C ILE A 291 31.03 5.50 -3.81
N VAL A 292 30.43 5.27 -2.64
CA VAL A 292 30.24 6.30 -1.61
C VAL A 292 31.14 5.97 -0.43
N ASN A 293 31.96 6.92 0.01
CA ASN A 293 32.92 6.70 1.07
C ASN A 293 32.25 6.39 2.43
N SER A 294 33.01 5.76 3.33
CA SER A 294 32.52 5.28 4.62
C SER A 294 31.90 6.40 5.48
N SER A 295 32.41 7.63 5.43
CA SER A 295 31.81 8.74 6.19
C SER A 295 30.44 9.15 5.70
N ASN A 296 30.23 9.14 4.39
CA ASN A 296 28.92 9.42 3.79
C ASN A 296 27.95 8.24 3.97
N MET A 297 28.43 7.00 3.93
CA MET A 297 27.62 5.83 4.27
C MET A 297 27.16 5.88 5.74
N VAL A 298 28.05 6.19 6.67
CA VAL A 298 27.68 6.41 8.08
C VAL A 298 26.64 7.52 8.22
N ALA A 299 26.79 8.63 7.49
CA ALA A 299 25.80 9.71 7.49
C ALA A 299 24.43 9.24 6.96
N MET A 300 24.41 8.38 5.91
CA MET A 300 23.17 7.79 5.40
C MET A 300 22.48 6.89 6.43
N TYR A 301 23.21 6.18 7.26
CA TYR A 301 22.66 5.23 8.25
C TYR A 301 22.33 5.90 9.59
N THR A 302 22.83 7.12 9.83
CA THR A 302 22.58 7.82 11.08
C THR A 302 21.12 8.28 11.18
N PRO A 303 20.39 7.92 12.25
CA PRO A 303 19.04 8.41 12.49
C PRO A 303 18.96 9.94 12.48
N GLN A 304 18.01 10.47 11.72
CA GLN A 304 17.75 11.90 11.60
C GLN A 304 16.42 12.30 12.27
N TRP A 305 15.46 11.35 12.28
CA TRP A 305 14.12 11.55 12.82
C TRP A 305 13.61 10.26 13.47
N GLY A 306 13.02 10.37 14.67
CA GLY A 306 12.51 9.24 15.45
C GLY A 306 13.49 8.79 16.55
N GLU A 307 13.09 7.81 17.33
CA GLU A 307 13.88 7.26 18.45
C GLU A 307 14.28 5.80 18.20
N THR A 308 13.31 4.86 18.30
CA THR A 308 13.55 3.43 18.05
C THR A 308 13.17 3.00 16.63
N TRP A 309 12.42 3.82 15.95
CA TRP A 309 12.11 3.73 14.51
C TRP A 309 11.97 5.14 13.93
N GLY A 310 12.27 5.27 12.68
CA GLY A 310 12.19 6.56 12.02
C GLY A 310 12.94 6.58 10.70
N TRP A 311 13.60 7.71 10.42
CA TRP A 311 14.22 7.96 9.13
C TRP A 311 15.66 8.43 9.27
N THR A 312 16.49 7.93 8.37
CA THR A 312 17.85 8.37 8.11
C THR A 312 17.88 9.20 6.80
N LEU A 313 19.00 9.29 6.11
CA LEU A 313 19.06 9.93 4.80
C LEU A 313 18.64 8.93 3.71
N GLY A 314 17.35 8.83 3.48
CA GLY A 314 16.73 7.98 2.45
C GLY A 314 16.22 6.62 2.92
N PHE A 315 16.63 6.12 4.10
CA PHE A 315 16.12 4.85 4.64
C PHE A 315 15.16 5.07 5.80
N ASN A 316 14.21 4.19 5.97
CA ASN A 316 13.60 4.01 7.27
C ASN A 316 14.45 3.05 8.10
N TYR A 317 14.47 3.24 9.42
CA TYR A 317 15.20 2.39 10.34
C TYR A 317 14.32 1.88 11.46
N LYS A 318 14.75 0.78 12.06
CA LYS A 318 14.19 0.22 13.29
C LYS A 318 15.33 -0.35 14.14
N ILE A 319 15.29 -0.06 15.43
CA ILE A 319 16.16 -0.70 16.42
C ILE A 319 15.38 -1.85 17.03
N LEU A 320 15.86 -3.07 16.85
CA LEU A 320 15.26 -4.28 17.38
C LEU A 320 15.45 -4.39 18.89
N SER A 321 14.74 -5.31 19.55
CA SER A 321 14.79 -5.44 21.02
C SER A 321 16.18 -5.76 21.59
N ASN A 322 16.99 -6.49 20.82
CA ASN A 322 18.39 -6.78 21.17
C ASN A 322 19.38 -5.63 20.84
N GLY A 323 18.87 -4.50 20.33
CA GLY A 323 19.66 -3.32 19.98
C GLY A 323 20.19 -3.29 18.55
N VAL A 324 19.98 -4.32 17.75
CA VAL A 324 20.41 -4.35 16.33
C VAL A 324 19.68 -3.28 15.54
N LEU A 325 20.44 -2.44 14.84
CA LEU A 325 19.90 -1.46 13.90
C LEU A 325 19.59 -2.14 12.57
N THR A 326 18.34 -2.03 12.14
CA THR A 326 17.93 -2.40 10.78
C THR A 326 17.56 -1.17 9.96
N LEU A 327 17.93 -1.20 8.69
CA LEU A 327 17.67 -0.16 7.71
C LEU A 327 16.96 -0.76 6.51
N GLY A 328 16.21 0.04 5.76
CA GLY A 328 15.56 -0.44 4.55
C GLY A 328 14.53 0.52 3.99
N HIS A 329 13.72 0.03 3.08
CA HIS A 329 12.58 0.75 2.53
C HIS A 329 11.53 -0.22 1.99
N GLY A 330 10.27 0.14 2.12
CA GLY A 330 9.18 -0.53 1.43
C GLY A 330 8.82 0.18 0.14
N GLY A 331 8.11 -0.50 -0.75
CA GLY A 331 7.63 0.04 -2.00
C GLY A 331 6.26 -0.49 -2.35
N ASP A 332 5.32 0.40 -2.64
CA ASP A 332 3.94 0.09 -2.96
C ASP A 332 3.52 0.84 -4.23
N ASN A 333 3.22 0.08 -5.28
CA ASN A 333 2.57 0.53 -6.51
C ASN A 333 1.40 -0.41 -6.82
N TRP A 334 0.51 0.00 -7.69
CA TRP A 334 -0.63 -0.82 -8.11
C TRP A 334 -0.17 -2.13 -8.73
N GLY A 335 -0.47 -3.24 -8.06
CA GLY A 335 -0.05 -4.58 -8.47
C GLY A 335 1.38 -4.96 -8.10
N TYR A 336 2.14 -4.11 -7.41
CA TYR A 336 3.50 -4.40 -7.00
C TYR A 336 3.74 -3.94 -5.56
N HIS A 337 4.20 -4.85 -4.73
CA HIS A 337 4.63 -4.56 -3.36
C HIS A 337 5.96 -5.23 -3.10
N GLY A 338 6.84 -4.51 -2.43
CA GLY A 338 8.14 -5.04 -2.06
C GLY A 338 8.73 -4.29 -0.88
N ALA A 339 9.71 -4.89 -0.25
CA ALA A 339 10.52 -4.25 0.77
C ALA A 339 11.87 -4.94 0.85
N TYR A 340 12.84 -4.22 1.38
CA TYR A 340 14.06 -4.83 1.87
C TYR A 340 14.41 -4.28 3.25
N ARG A 341 15.11 -5.12 4.02
CA ARG A 341 15.73 -4.79 5.30
C ARG A 341 17.13 -5.35 5.33
N PHE A 342 18.05 -4.60 5.89
CA PHE A 342 19.40 -5.05 6.15
C PHE A 342 19.89 -4.56 7.52
N ALA A 343 20.77 -5.31 8.11
CA ALA A 343 21.40 -5.03 9.40
C ALA A 343 22.92 -4.92 9.20
N PRO A 344 23.49 -3.71 9.06
CA PRO A 344 24.89 -3.52 8.75
C PRO A 344 25.86 -4.18 9.76
N GLU A 345 25.45 -4.26 11.03
CA GLU A 345 26.28 -4.83 12.10
C GLU A 345 26.38 -6.36 12.04
N THR A 346 25.38 -7.03 11.45
CA THR A 346 25.31 -8.49 11.42
C THR A 346 25.54 -9.08 10.03
N GLY A 347 25.57 -8.24 8.99
CA GLY A 347 25.69 -8.70 7.60
C GLY A 347 24.45 -9.40 7.06
N ASN A 348 23.30 -9.34 7.75
CA ASN A 348 22.08 -9.99 7.35
C ASN A 348 21.15 -9.06 6.58
N ALA A 349 20.45 -9.59 5.58
CA ALA A 349 19.39 -8.86 4.88
C ALA A 349 18.31 -9.79 4.32
N ILE A 350 17.15 -9.17 4.04
CA ILE A 350 16.05 -9.77 3.30
C ILE A 350 15.51 -8.77 2.28
N ILE A 351 15.17 -9.26 1.09
CA ILE A 351 14.53 -8.50 0.02
C ILE A 351 13.33 -9.33 -0.45
N VAL A 352 12.17 -8.70 -0.59
CA VAL A 352 10.94 -9.35 -1.05
C VAL A 352 10.29 -8.49 -2.12
N LEU A 353 10.03 -9.05 -3.30
CA LEU A 353 9.31 -8.41 -4.41
C LEU A 353 8.12 -9.27 -4.80
N THR A 354 6.94 -8.65 -5.02
CA THR A 354 5.71 -9.34 -5.42
C THR A 354 5.00 -8.61 -6.55
N ASN A 355 4.22 -9.36 -7.34
CA ASN A 355 3.44 -8.82 -8.45
C ASN A 355 1.92 -8.86 -8.21
N GLY A 356 1.47 -8.57 -7.00
CA GLY A 356 0.03 -8.51 -6.68
C GLY A 356 -0.28 -7.59 -5.51
N ASP A 357 -1.43 -6.90 -5.56
CA ASP A 357 -1.90 -5.97 -4.50
C ASP A 357 -2.02 -6.62 -3.10
N ARG A 358 -2.15 -7.94 -3.03
CA ARG A 358 -2.15 -8.68 -1.76
C ARG A 358 -0.74 -8.97 -1.25
N GLY A 359 0.28 -8.64 -2.03
CA GLY A 359 1.68 -8.77 -1.68
C GLY A 359 2.09 -7.94 -0.46
N ALA A 360 1.44 -6.81 -0.19
CA ALA A 360 1.80 -5.94 0.93
C ALA A 360 1.78 -6.68 2.28
N ALA A 361 0.73 -7.46 2.55
CA ALA A 361 0.63 -8.26 3.79
C ALA A 361 1.70 -9.38 3.82
N PHE A 362 1.89 -10.06 2.71
CA PHE A 362 2.91 -11.11 2.56
C PHE A 362 4.34 -10.57 2.77
N VAL A 363 4.67 -9.42 2.17
CA VAL A 363 5.97 -8.75 2.34
C VAL A 363 6.19 -8.38 3.80
N THR A 364 5.19 -7.75 4.43
CA THR A 364 5.26 -7.37 5.85
C THR A 364 5.45 -8.58 6.75
N GLU A 365 4.75 -9.67 6.50
CA GLU A 365 4.87 -10.91 7.26
C GLU A 365 6.29 -11.48 7.19
N LEU A 366 6.89 -11.57 5.99
CA LEU A 366 8.24 -12.11 5.83
C LEU A 366 9.32 -11.21 6.46
N ILE A 367 9.18 -9.90 6.32
CA ILE A 367 10.09 -8.94 6.99
C ILE A 367 10.02 -9.12 8.50
N HIS A 368 8.83 -9.26 9.08
CA HIS A 368 8.68 -9.46 10.53
C HIS A 368 9.27 -10.79 11.01
N TYR A 369 9.09 -11.89 10.25
CA TYR A 369 9.75 -13.15 10.58
C TYR A 369 11.26 -13.01 10.59
N TRP A 370 11.83 -12.34 9.59
CA TRP A 370 13.26 -12.10 9.52
C TRP A 370 13.74 -11.19 10.67
N GLU A 371 13.02 -10.09 10.94
CA GLU A 371 13.33 -9.20 12.09
C GLU A 371 13.26 -9.93 13.43
N ALA A 372 12.28 -10.83 13.61
CA ALA A 372 12.17 -11.62 14.82
C ALA A 372 13.35 -12.57 15.02
N ILE A 373 13.84 -13.19 13.95
CA ILE A 373 14.98 -14.10 13.99
C ILE A 373 16.27 -13.35 14.36
N ILE A 374 16.57 -12.22 13.69
CA ILE A 374 17.81 -11.47 13.97
C ILE A 374 17.71 -10.61 15.24
N GLY A 375 16.51 -10.23 15.65
CA GLY A 375 16.22 -9.44 16.85
C GLY A 375 16.06 -10.28 18.10
N GLU A 376 15.96 -11.61 17.95
CA GLU A 376 15.57 -12.53 19.00
C GLU A 376 14.19 -12.15 19.63
N ASP A 377 13.31 -11.58 18.82
CA ASP A 377 12.01 -11.06 19.23
C ASP A 377 10.92 -12.14 19.17
N ASP A 378 9.96 -12.07 20.08
CA ASP A 378 8.73 -12.84 19.97
C ASP A 378 7.76 -12.13 19.00
N LEU A 379 7.25 -12.88 18.02
CA LEU A 379 6.27 -12.38 17.03
C LEU A 379 4.88 -12.05 17.62
N GLY A 380 4.66 -12.38 18.93
CA GLY A 380 3.35 -12.34 19.56
C GLY A 380 2.58 -11.01 19.41
N PRO A 381 3.15 -9.82 19.71
CA PRO A 381 2.36 -8.59 19.76
C PRO A 381 1.83 -8.12 18.39
N LEU A 382 2.61 -8.20 17.33
CA LEU A 382 2.20 -7.68 16.00
C LEU A 382 1.17 -8.58 15.32
N TRP A 383 1.32 -9.88 15.45
CA TRP A 383 0.36 -10.85 14.95
C TRP A 383 -0.98 -10.76 15.71
N GLU A 384 -0.94 -10.56 17.03
CA GLU A 384 -2.15 -10.39 17.84
C GLU A 384 -2.91 -9.12 17.47
N GLU A 385 -2.24 -7.99 17.27
CA GLU A 385 -2.89 -6.72 16.95
C GLU A 385 -3.55 -6.73 15.57
N GLN A 386 -2.84 -7.24 14.54
CA GLN A 386 -3.41 -7.39 13.20
C GLN A 386 -4.54 -8.41 13.19
N SER A 387 -4.36 -9.57 13.82
CA SER A 387 -5.38 -10.60 13.85
C SER A 387 -6.63 -10.14 14.63
N GLN A 388 -6.50 -9.39 15.72
CA GLN A 388 -7.63 -8.84 16.46
C GLN A 388 -8.44 -7.86 15.62
N THR A 389 -7.80 -6.97 14.88
CA THR A 389 -8.50 -6.02 14.00
C THR A 389 -9.29 -6.73 12.91
N TYR A 390 -8.69 -7.74 12.28
CA TYR A 390 -9.35 -8.55 11.25
C TYR A 390 -10.49 -9.39 11.84
N ILE A 391 -10.28 -10.04 12.99
CA ILE A 391 -11.31 -10.83 13.70
C ILE A 391 -12.49 -9.93 14.09
N GLN A 392 -12.25 -8.74 14.62
CA GLN A 392 -13.31 -7.79 14.97
C GLN A 392 -14.09 -7.36 13.74
N THR A 393 -13.43 -7.05 12.63
CA THR A 393 -14.08 -6.68 11.37
C THR A 393 -14.92 -7.84 10.81
N PHE A 394 -14.37 -9.05 10.82
CA PHE A 394 -15.07 -10.26 10.38
C PHE A 394 -16.29 -10.59 11.28
N LEU A 395 -16.14 -10.47 12.59
CA LEU A 395 -17.24 -10.68 13.54
C LEU A 395 -18.35 -9.64 13.34
N PHE A 396 -17.99 -8.37 13.16
CA PHE A 396 -18.97 -7.32 12.89
C PHE A 396 -19.75 -7.57 11.59
N GLN A 397 -19.07 -7.94 10.53
CA GLN A 397 -19.69 -8.30 9.24
C GLN A 397 -20.59 -9.54 9.39
N SER A 398 -20.12 -10.55 10.11
CA SER A 398 -20.87 -11.79 10.35
C SER A 398 -22.14 -11.52 11.16
N VAL A 399 -22.09 -10.70 12.19
CA VAL A 399 -23.24 -10.28 12.98
C VAL A 399 -24.26 -9.52 12.13
N ALA A 400 -23.81 -8.61 11.26
CA ALA A 400 -24.69 -7.88 10.35
C ALA A 400 -25.41 -8.82 9.38
N VAL A 401 -24.70 -9.80 8.81
CA VAL A 401 -25.25 -10.83 7.92
C VAL A 401 -26.25 -11.74 8.65
N VAL A 402 -25.90 -12.23 9.82
CA VAL A 402 -26.79 -13.09 10.64
C VAL A 402 -28.03 -12.32 11.07
N GLY A 403 -27.89 -11.06 11.49
CA GLY A 403 -29.00 -10.17 11.84
C GLY A 403 -29.95 -9.96 10.67
N PHE A 404 -29.42 -9.75 9.47
CA PHE A 404 -30.20 -9.61 8.25
C PHE A 404 -30.95 -10.91 7.88
N LEU A 405 -30.28 -12.06 7.94
CA LEU A 405 -30.92 -13.35 7.72
C LEU A 405 -32.02 -13.63 8.75
N ALA A 406 -31.79 -13.29 10.01
CA ALA A 406 -32.80 -13.42 11.05
C ALA A 406 -34.05 -12.55 10.78
N LEU A 407 -33.85 -11.31 10.29
CA LEU A 407 -34.95 -10.44 9.87
C LEU A 407 -35.72 -10.99 8.69
N LEU A 408 -35.04 -11.58 7.70
CA LEU A 408 -35.69 -12.25 6.57
C LEU A 408 -36.49 -13.49 6.99
N LEU A 409 -35.95 -14.30 7.90
CA LEU A 409 -36.64 -15.47 8.45
C LEU A 409 -37.87 -15.09 9.29
N LEU A 410 -37.73 -14.03 10.11
CA LEU A 410 -38.85 -13.47 10.85
C LEU A 410 -39.97 -12.95 9.94
N ALA A 411 -39.58 -12.25 8.86
CA ALA A 411 -40.52 -11.79 7.86
C ALA A 411 -41.22 -12.95 7.10
N TRP A 412 -40.44 -14.02 6.84
CA TRP A 412 -40.99 -15.23 6.24
C TRP A 412 -41.94 -16.00 7.16
N TYR A 413 -41.61 -16.09 8.45
CA TYR A 413 -42.40 -16.80 9.46
C TYR A 413 -43.71 -16.07 9.79
N ARG A 414 -43.70 -14.73 9.84
CA ARG A 414 -44.88 -13.90 10.17
C ARG A 414 -45.87 -13.67 9.00
N GLY A 415 -45.54 -14.16 7.82
CA GLY A 415 -46.38 -14.02 6.62
C GLY A 415 -45.87 -12.96 5.62
N PRO A 416 -46.53 -12.80 4.49
CA PRO A 416 -46.03 -11.92 3.43
C PRO A 416 -46.02 -10.47 3.88
N ILE A 417 -44.82 -9.86 3.75
CA ILE A 417 -44.67 -8.42 3.85
C ILE A 417 -45.23 -7.81 2.58
N VAL A 418 -46.33 -7.10 2.69
CA VAL A 418 -46.89 -6.34 1.56
C VAL A 418 -46.34 -4.93 1.58
N LEU A 419 -45.53 -4.61 0.56
CA LEU A 419 -45.12 -3.25 0.29
C LEU A 419 -46.23 -2.55 -0.46
N SER A 420 -46.95 -1.65 0.19
CA SER A 420 -48.01 -0.87 -0.45
C SER A 420 -47.55 0.58 -0.66
N PRO A 421 -47.70 1.14 -1.86
CA PRO A 421 -47.42 2.55 -2.07
C PRO A 421 -48.36 3.41 -1.21
N TYR A 422 -47.86 4.50 -0.63
CA TYR A 422 -48.71 5.41 0.11
C TYR A 422 -49.79 6.02 -0.78
N SER A 423 -51.06 5.84 -0.40
CA SER A 423 -52.13 6.62 -0.98
C SER A 423 -52.09 8.02 -0.40
N GLU A 424 -52.08 9.06 -1.26
CA GLU A 424 -52.10 10.45 -0.85
C GLU A 424 -53.21 10.71 0.17
N GLY A 425 -52.85 11.25 1.33
CA GLY A 425 -53.79 11.75 2.32
C GLY A 425 -54.03 10.92 3.58
N LYS A 426 -53.53 9.67 3.68
CA LYS A 426 -53.80 8.78 4.85
C LYS A 426 -52.64 8.60 5.83
N GLU A 427 -51.53 9.24 5.62
CA GLU A 427 -50.35 9.07 6.48
C GLU A 427 -50.46 9.89 7.76
N PRO A 428 -50.30 9.32 8.98
CA PRO A 428 -50.21 10.10 10.19
C PRO A 428 -48.94 10.97 10.17
N ARG A 429 -49.12 12.25 10.55
CA ARG A 429 -48.02 13.26 10.53
C ARG A 429 -46.75 12.79 11.27
N ILE A 430 -46.89 12.02 12.35
CA ILE A 430 -45.79 11.44 13.14
C ILE A 430 -44.98 10.45 12.33
N GLY A 431 -45.60 9.57 11.53
CA GLY A 431 -44.90 8.59 10.71
C GLY A 431 -44.06 9.24 9.60
N LYS A 432 -44.57 10.31 9.00
CA LYS A 432 -43.87 11.08 7.97
C LYS A 432 -42.65 11.81 8.52
N TRP A 433 -42.77 12.37 9.73
CA TRP A 433 -41.68 13.04 10.44
C TRP A 433 -40.58 12.02 10.85
N PHE A 434 -40.96 10.89 11.41
CA PHE A 434 -40.05 9.84 11.86
C PHE A 434 -39.21 9.33 10.67
N ARG A 435 -39.80 9.03 9.52
CA ARG A 435 -39.09 8.57 8.34
C ARG A 435 -38.12 9.60 7.77
N ARG A 436 -38.57 10.89 7.71
CA ARG A 436 -37.69 11.98 7.26
C ARG A 436 -36.51 12.17 8.21
N SER A 437 -36.72 12.02 9.51
CA SER A 437 -35.64 12.10 10.51
C SER A 437 -34.65 10.93 10.37
N VAL A 438 -35.13 9.70 10.19
CA VAL A 438 -34.26 8.53 9.99
C VAL A 438 -33.46 8.69 8.70
N SER A 439 -34.08 9.10 7.61
CA SER A 439 -33.37 9.35 6.34
C SER A 439 -32.33 10.47 6.48
N ALA A 440 -32.66 11.56 7.17
CA ALA A 440 -31.73 12.66 7.41
C ALA A 440 -30.55 12.23 8.29
N ILE A 441 -30.78 11.40 9.32
CA ILE A 441 -29.72 10.83 10.17
C ILE A 441 -28.80 9.92 9.35
N CYS A 442 -29.35 9.05 8.48
CA CYS A 442 -28.55 8.19 7.59
C CYS A 442 -27.67 9.02 6.63
N VAL A 443 -28.25 10.05 6.00
CA VAL A 443 -27.49 10.95 5.11
C VAL A 443 -26.41 11.71 5.88
N LEU A 444 -26.72 12.20 7.07
CA LEU A 444 -25.75 12.89 7.92
C LEU A 444 -24.60 11.93 8.35
N ALA A 445 -24.94 10.70 8.72
CA ALA A 445 -23.94 9.68 9.05
C ALA A 445 -23.01 9.36 7.87
N ILE A 446 -23.56 9.30 6.64
CA ILE A 446 -22.77 9.13 5.41
C ILE A 446 -21.83 10.34 5.21
N ILE A 447 -22.33 11.55 5.34
CA ILE A 447 -21.53 12.77 5.19
C ILE A 447 -20.41 12.82 6.24
N LEU A 448 -20.73 12.52 7.50
CA LEU A 448 -19.75 12.50 8.59
C LEU A 448 -18.69 11.40 8.37
N LEU A 449 -19.07 10.24 7.87
CA LEU A 449 -18.15 9.17 7.48
C LEU A 449 -17.22 9.62 6.34
N VAL A 450 -17.75 10.23 5.29
CA VAL A 450 -16.96 10.74 4.17
C VAL A 450 -16.00 11.85 4.63
N ILE A 451 -16.46 12.75 5.51
CA ILE A 451 -15.62 13.81 6.10
C ILE A 451 -14.54 13.18 7.00
N TYR A 452 -14.90 12.26 7.89
CA TYR A 452 -13.95 11.57 8.76
C TYR A 452 -12.85 10.87 7.96
N TRP A 453 -13.21 10.27 6.84
CA TRP A 453 -12.27 9.55 5.96
C TRP A 453 -11.45 10.48 5.06
N GLY A 454 -11.98 11.63 4.69
CA GLY A 454 -11.21 12.65 3.97
C GLY A 454 -10.18 13.37 4.84
N TYR A 455 -10.33 13.32 6.18
CA TYR A 455 -9.41 13.94 7.13
C TYR A 455 -8.46 12.97 7.84
N THR A 456 -8.73 11.68 7.84
CA THR A 456 -7.75 10.70 8.33
C THR A 456 -6.70 10.47 7.26
N PRO A 457 -5.42 10.75 7.54
CA PRO A 457 -4.35 10.38 6.62
C PRO A 457 -4.44 8.85 6.45
N LEU A 458 -4.82 8.43 5.25
CA LEU A 458 -4.81 7.02 4.87
C LEU A 458 -3.36 6.58 4.99
N SER A 459 -3.05 5.86 6.06
CA SER A 459 -1.83 5.08 6.08
C SER A 459 -1.94 4.09 4.92
N PRO A 460 -1.09 4.19 3.88
CA PRO A 460 -1.18 3.32 2.72
C PRO A 460 -0.89 1.85 3.05
N ILE A 461 -0.52 1.57 4.30
CA ILE A 461 0.13 0.33 4.71
C ILE A 461 -0.85 -0.80 5.02
N SER A 462 -2.14 -0.58 5.25
CA SER A 462 -2.89 -1.64 5.89
C SER A 462 -4.15 -2.16 5.21
N TYR A 463 -4.75 -1.49 4.24
CA TYR A 463 -6.03 -2.00 3.73
C TYR A 463 -6.27 -1.61 2.27
N GLY A 464 -6.25 -2.59 1.39
CA GLY A 464 -6.58 -2.40 -0.01
C GLY A 464 -8.00 -1.81 -0.21
N PRO A 465 -8.23 -1.07 -1.30
CA PRO A 465 -9.48 -0.33 -1.56
C PRO A 465 -10.75 -1.18 -1.51
N ILE A 466 -10.65 -2.50 -1.62
CA ILE A 466 -11.80 -3.42 -1.58
C ILE A 466 -12.36 -3.57 -0.17
N SER A 467 -11.54 -3.61 0.89
CA SER A 467 -12.04 -3.68 2.27
C SER A 467 -12.90 -2.47 2.61
N TYR A 468 -12.53 -1.31 2.08
CA TYR A 468 -13.28 -0.07 2.25
C TYR A 468 -14.59 -0.05 1.45
N VAL A 469 -14.58 -0.53 0.22
CA VAL A 469 -15.79 -0.66 -0.60
C VAL A 469 -16.80 -1.56 0.10
N TRP A 470 -16.37 -2.70 0.63
CA TRP A 470 -17.27 -3.69 1.21
C TRP A 470 -17.68 -3.37 2.65
N THR A 471 -16.80 -2.83 3.47
CA THR A 471 -17.12 -2.52 4.87
C THR A 471 -17.91 -1.23 5.04
N VAL A 472 -17.83 -0.31 4.10
CA VAL A 472 -18.46 1.02 4.21
C VAL A 472 -19.44 1.28 3.08
N ILE A 473 -19.03 1.15 1.83
CA ILE A 473 -19.89 1.52 0.68
C ILE A 473 -21.10 0.61 0.58
N VAL A 474 -20.95 -0.69 0.77
CA VAL A 474 -22.09 -1.63 0.68
C VAL A 474 -23.10 -1.42 1.81
N PRO A 475 -22.72 -1.32 3.10
CA PRO A 475 -23.66 -0.93 4.14
C PRO A 475 -24.29 0.44 3.92
N LEU A 476 -23.56 1.42 3.39
CA LEU A 476 -24.09 2.75 3.08
C LEU A 476 -25.09 2.71 1.92
N LEU A 477 -24.80 1.99 0.85
CA LEU A 477 -25.76 1.75 -0.24
C LEU A 477 -27.00 1.03 0.26
N TRP A 478 -26.84 0.09 1.18
CA TRP A 478 -27.94 -0.65 1.78
C TRP A 478 -28.80 0.20 2.71
N LEU A 479 -28.17 1.05 3.56
CA LEU A 479 -28.85 2.03 4.40
C LEU A 479 -29.58 3.07 3.54
N THR A 480 -28.96 3.53 2.45
CA THR A 480 -29.58 4.48 1.52
C THR A 480 -30.79 3.84 0.83
N TRP A 481 -30.65 2.60 0.35
CA TRP A 481 -31.76 1.86 -0.27
C TRP A 481 -32.88 1.59 0.70
N THR A 482 -32.58 1.16 1.95
CA THR A 482 -33.59 0.98 3.01
C THR A 482 -34.28 2.30 3.35
N ALA A 483 -33.54 3.41 3.44
CA ALA A 483 -34.11 4.74 3.72
C ALA A 483 -35.05 5.20 2.59
N VAL A 484 -34.66 4.99 1.33
CA VAL A 484 -35.51 5.31 0.15
C VAL A 484 -36.74 4.39 0.10
N ALA A 485 -36.56 3.09 0.33
CA ALA A 485 -37.67 2.15 0.39
C ALA A 485 -38.64 2.49 1.54
N PHE A 486 -38.13 2.90 2.70
CA PHE A 486 -38.94 3.38 3.84
C PHE A 486 -39.70 4.67 3.54
N GLN A 487 -39.20 5.51 2.62
CA GLN A 487 -39.90 6.72 2.21
C GLN A 487 -41.04 6.47 1.22
N GLN A 488 -40.90 5.46 0.36
CA GLN A 488 -41.85 5.18 -0.72
C GLN A 488 -42.92 4.16 -0.35
N PHE A 489 -42.65 3.28 0.63
CA PHE A 489 -43.52 2.17 0.98
C PHE A 489 -43.73 2.08 2.48
N HIS A 490 -44.86 1.65 2.96
CA HIS A 490 -45.09 1.27 4.35
C HIS A 490 -45.28 -0.25 4.46
N LEU A 491 -44.80 -0.79 5.57
CA LEU A 491 -44.99 -2.18 5.93
C LEU A 491 -46.40 -2.33 6.51
N VAL A 492 -47.28 -3.00 5.82
CA VAL A 492 -48.58 -3.39 6.32
C VAL A 492 -48.55 -4.85 6.68
N TRP A 493 -48.80 -5.14 7.94
CA TRP A 493 -49.04 -6.50 8.41
C TRP A 493 -50.51 -6.86 8.10
N GLU A 494 -50.77 -7.75 7.14
CA GLU A 494 -52.10 -8.32 7.03
C GLU A 494 -52.29 -9.33 8.20
N GLU A 495 -53.12 -8.92 9.17
CA GLU A 495 -53.66 -9.88 10.13
C GLU A 495 -54.43 -10.94 9.35
N THR A 496 -53.97 -12.18 9.37
CA THR A 496 -54.76 -13.30 8.87
C THR A 496 -56.02 -13.37 9.71
N PRO A 497 -57.24 -13.23 9.13
CA PRO A 497 -58.45 -13.35 9.91
C PRO A 497 -58.49 -14.75 10.52
N MET A 498 -58.57 -14.79 11.87
CA MET A 498 -58.82 -16.05 12.57
C MET A 498 -60.11 -16.64 12.00
N LYS A 499 -60.05 -17.88 11.50
CA LYS A 499 -61.26 -18.61 11.13
C LYS A 499 -62.11 -18.72 12.39
N PRO A 500 -63.42 -18.33 12.34
CA PRO A 500 -64.32 -18.61 13.44
C PRO A 500 -64.41 -20.12 13.63
N SER A 501 -64.32 -20.55 14.88
CA SER A 501 -64.43 -21.92 15.37
C SER A 501 -65.81 -22.53 15.08
#